data_2918b0bd42377d2aa6e9cb7b75cc0b00
#
_entry.id   2918b0bd42377d2aa6e9cb7b75cc0b00
#
_cell.length_a   1.000
_cell.length_b   1.000
_cell.length_c   1.000
_cell.angle_alpha   90.00
_cell.angle_beta   90.00
_cell.angle_gamma   90.00
#
_symmetry.space_group_name_H-M   'P 1'
#
loop_
_entity.id
_entity.type
_entity.pdbx_description
1 polymer ?
#
loop_
_entity_poly.entity_id
_entity_poly.type
_entity_poly.pdbx_seq_one_letter_code
_entity_poly.pdbx_strand_id
1 'polypeptide(L)'
;MPKINKFVITNPELCVACNACMKTCIKNAYVRGRLAKSRLDVLKLDSGKMPNQCRQCDDAPCANVCPTATLRIVNNCVEVHEELCIGCKLCTVACPYGAIEIDAEIQPSIKDEAEINLEAGCVSGLKSIALKCDLCSGREDGPACVEVCPKGALVFINPMIGEAKFGKKLKADMSEFLKKVIPGVNIANIPPVQPPKPKIIKDENINIDTKVDELAKNESEEN
;
A
#
# COMPACT_ATOMS: atom_id res chain seq x y z
N MET A 1 3.50 24.86 1.51
CA MET A 1 2.69 24.55 2.69
C MET A 1 3.25 23.30 3.36
N PRO A 2 3.26 23.21 4.69
CA PRO A 2 3.68 22.00 5.38
C PRO A 2 2.75 20.84 5.03
N LYS A 3 3.28 19.62 4.90
CA LYS A 3 2.51 18.42 4.62
C LYS A 3 1.60 18.04 5.79
N ILE A 4 0.33 17.76 5.52
CA ILE A 4 -0.71 17.47 6.53
C ILE A 4 -1.01 15.98 6.57
N ASN A 5 -1.14 15.34 5.41
CA ASN A 5 -1.45 13.92 5.33
C ASN A 5 -0.30 13.05 5.83
N LYS A 6 -0.66 11.95 6.48
CA LYS A 6 0.27 10.86 6.84
C LYS A 6 0.89 10.28 5.58
N PHE A 7 2.14 9.84 5.63
CA PHE A 7 2.79 9.22 4.48
C PHE A 7 3.92 8.29 4.89
N VAL A 8 4.40 7.50 3.94
CA VAL A 8 5.62 6.71 4.10
C VAL A 8 6.70 7.29 3.19
N ILE A 9 7.89 7.45 3.71
CA ILE A 9 9.09 7.85 2.97
C ILE A 9 10.06 6.68 2.89
N THR A 10 10.80 6.61 1.80
CA THR A 10 11.83 5.59 1.58
C THR A 10 13.19 6.23 1.43
N ASN A 11 14.21 5.68 2.10
CA ASN A 11 15.61 5.96 1.79
C ASN A 11 16.10 4.95 0.73
N PRO A 12 16.35 5.38 -0.52
CA PRO A 12 16.78 4.48 -1.60
C PRO A 12 18.16 3.84 -1.35
N GLU A 13 19.04 4.49 -0.60
CA GLU A 13 20.38 3.97 -0.27
C GLU A 13 20.33 2.72 0.62
N LEU A 14 19.29 2.63 1.46
CA LEU A 14 19.07 1.48 2.34
C LEU A 14 18.27 0.37 1.68
N CYS A 15 17.56 0.65 0.60
CA CYS A 15 16.71 -0.31 -0.07
C CYS A 15 17.53 -1.32 -0.87
N VAL A 16 17.34 -2.61 -0.59
CA VAL A 16 18.01 -3.72 -1.29
C VAL A 16 17.10 -4.45 -2.28
N ALA A 17 15.89 -3.93 -2.53
CA ALA A 17 14.87 -4.53 -3.39
C ALA A 17 14.57 -6.01 -3.03
N CYS A 18 14.43 -6.33 -1.76
CA CYS A 18 14.13 -7.68 -1.28
C CYS A 18 12.65 -8.08 -1.40
N ASN A 19 11.78 -7.17 -1.85
CA ASN A 19 10.34 -7.34 -2.02
C ASN A 19 9.55 -7.73 -0.74
N ALA A 20 10.16 -7.71 0.44
CA ALA A 20 9.47 -8.02 1.70
C ALA A 20 8.26 -7.09 1.95
N CYS A 21 8.35 -5.81 1.55
CA CYS A 21 7.27 -4.84 1.64
C CYS A 21 6.09 -5.21 0.72
N MET A 22 6.33 -5.71 -0.50
CA MET A 22 5.30 -6.18 -1.43
C MET A 22 4.58 -7.40 -0.86
N LYS A 23 5.32 -8.44 -0.47
CA LYS A 23 4.76 -9.67 0.13
C LYS A 23 3.89 -9.36 1.34
N THR A 24 4.37 -8.50 2.24
CA THR A 24 3.58 -8.09 3.42
C THR A 24 2.36 -7.26 3.04
N CYS A 25 2.43 -6.43 1.99
CA CYS A 25 1.28 -5.68 1.49
C CYS A 25 0.20 -6.61 0.97
N ILE A 26 0.56 -7.62 0.16
CA ILE A 26 -0.34 -8.67 -0.34
C ILE A 26 -1.00 -9.42 0.81
N LYS A 27 -0.19 -9.91 1.77
CA LYS A 27 -0.68 -10.64 2.94
C LYS A 27 -1.66 -9.81 3.77
N ASN A 28 -1.33 -8.53 4.02
CA ASN A 28 -2.21 -7.63 4.77
C ASN A 28 -3.51 -7.31 3.99
N ALA A 29 -3.45 -7.19 2.67
CA ALA A 29 -4.64 -7.01 1.84
C ALA A 29 -5.56 -8.24 1.93
N TYR A 30 -5.01 -9.43 1.79
CA TYR A 30 -5.75 -10.69 1.91
C TYR A 30 -6.45 -10.84 3.28
N VAL A 31 -5.71 -10.60 4.38
CA VAL A 31 -6.28 -10.68 5.74
C VAL A 31 -7.42 -9.67 5.97
N ARG A 32 -7.39 -8.54 5.27
CA ARG A 32 -8.44 -7.50 5.32
C ARG A 32 -9.61 -7.78 4.36
N GLY A 33 -9.65 -8.95 3.70
CA GLY A 33 -10.70 -9.32 2.74
C GLY A 33 -10.66 -8.50 1.44
N ARG A 34 -9.50 -7.94 1.10
CA ARG A 34 -9.28 -7.19 -0.14
C ARG A 34 -8.55 -8.03 -1.17
N LEU A 35 -8.58 -7.62 -2.43
CA LEU A 35 -7.83 -8.28 -3.49
C LEU A 35 -6.36 -8.45 -3.07
N ALA A 36 -5.86 -9.70 -3.15
CA ALA A 36 -4.53 -10.09 -2.72
C ALA A 36 -3.45 -9.64 -3.72
N LYS A 37 -3.37 -8.32 -3.91
CA LYS A 37 -2.37 -7.65 -4.75
C LYS A 37 -1.61 -6.60 -3.95
N SER A 38 -0.39 -6.32 -4.36
CA SER A 38 0.41 -5.26 -3.75
C SER A 38 -0.17 -3.87 -4.07
N ARG A 39 -0.08 -2.92 -3.13
CA ARG A 39 -0.42 -1.50 -3.33
C ARG A 39 0.83 -0.65 -3.38
N LEU A 40 1.96 -1.27 -3.59
CA LEU A 40 3.25 -0.64 -3.84
C LEU A 40 4.05 -1.55 -4.77
N ASP A 41 4.95 -0.95 -5.53
CA ASP A 41 5.87 -1.66 -6.41
C ASP A 41 7.32 -1.29 -6.07
N VAL A 42 8.27 -2.22 -6.29
CA VAL A 42 9.69 -1.99 -6.00
C VAL A 42 10.43 -1.70 -7.31
N LEU A 43 10.60 -0.42 -7.61
CA LEU A 43 11.33 0.03 -8.78
C LEU A 43 12.82 -0.28 -8.64
N LYS A 44 13.40 -0.77 -9.73
CA LYS A 44 14.84 -1.04 -9.89
C LYS A 44 15.33 -0.20 -11.06
N LEU A 45 15.93 0.94 -10.76
CA LEU A 45 16.49 1.86 -11.74
C LEU A 45 18.02 1.81 -11.64
N ASP A 46 18.71 2.25 -12.69
CA ASP A 46 20.18 2.37 -12.66
C ASP A 46 20.66 3.33 -11.57
N SER A 47 19.85 4.36 -11.27
CA SER A 47 20.09 5.34 -10.22
C SER A 47 19.77 4.87 -8.79
N GLY A 48 19.18 3.69 -8.63
CA GLY A 48 18.81 3.18 -7.30
C GLY A 48 17.59 2.27 -7.30
N LYS A 49 17.25 1.79 -6.11
CA LYS A 49 16.13 0.86 -5.88
C LYS A 49 15.25 1.43 -4.78
N MET A 50 13.94 1.49 -5.01
CA MET A 50 13.02 1.99 -3.98
C MET A 50 11.59 1.52 -4.21
N PRO A 51 10.79 1.31 -3.14
CA PRO A 51 9.35 1.14 -3.28
C PRO A 51 8.70 2.41 -3.83
N ASN A 52 7.94 2.27 -4.92
CA ASN A 52 6.98 3.26 -5.37
C ASN A 52 5.64 2.99 -4.69
N GLN A 53 5.13 3.98 -3.98
CA GLN A 53 3.87 3.89 -3.26
C GLN A 53 3.18 5.24 -3.22
N CYS A 54 1.90 5.25 -2.86
CA CYS A 54 1.14 6.49 -2.77
C CYS A 54 1.81 7.51 -1.84
N ARG A 55 1.98 8.74 -2.33
CA ARG A 55 2.58 9.86 -1.59
C ARG A 55 1.59 10.56 -0.66
N GLN A 56 0.32 10.14 -0.64
CA GLN A 56 -0.72 10.73 0.20
C GLN A 56 -0.78 12.27 0.05
N CYS A 57 -0.96 12.74 -1.19
CA CYS A 57 -0.98 14.17 -1.52
C CYS A 57 -2.04 14.90 -0.71
N ASP A 58 -1.71 16.11 -0.23
CA ASP A 58 -2.65 16.94 0.55
C ASP A 58 -3.77 17.51 -0.33
N ASP A 59 -3.47 17.81 -1.60
CA ASP A 59 -4.43 18.22 -2.63
C ASP A 59 -5.21 17.04 -3.23
N ALA A 60 -4.75 15.79 -2.99
CA ALA A 60 -5.38 14.54 -3.38
C ALA A 60 -6.06 14.56 -4.78
N PRO A 61 -5.33 14.78 -5.89
CA PRO A 61 -5.93 14.90 -7.21
C PRO A 61 -6.74 13.68 -7.62
N CYS A 62 -6.31 12.49 -7.18
CA CYS A 62 -7.05 11.24 -7.40
C CYS A 62 -8.41 11.18 -6.68
N ALA A 63 -8.54 11.82 -5.51
CA ALA A 63 -9.82 11.92 -4.82
C ALA A 63 -10.73 12.97 -5.48
N ASN A 64 -10.15 14.08 -5.93
CA ASN A 64 -10.91 15.16 -6.57
C ASN A 64 -11.55 14.74 -7.90
N VAL A 65 -10.93 13.81 -8.65
CA VAL A 65 -11.48 13.34 -9.93
C VAL A 65 -12.39 12.11 -9.79
N CYS A 66 -12.53 11.55 -8.59
CA CYS A 66 -13.30 10.32 -8.39
C CYS A 66 -14.80 10.61 -8.34
N PRO A 67 -15.61 10.16 -9.35
CA PRO A 67 -17.03 10.49 -9.42
C PRO A 67 -17.87 9.81 -8.34
N THR A 68 -17.39 8.69 -7.80
CA THR A 68 -18.10 7.88 -6.79
C THR A 68 -17.56 8.07 -5.37
N ALA A 69 -16.61 9.00 -5.17
CA ALA A 69 -15.92 9.19 -3.91
C ALA A 69 -15.31 7.88 -3.31
N THR A 70 -14.93 6.94 -4.18
CA THR A 70 -14.13 5.76 -3.81
C THR A 70 -12.85 6.16 -3.10
N LEU A 71 -12.19 7.21 -3.61
CA LEU A 71 -11.01 7.81 -3.01
C LEU A 71 -11.43 9.08 -2.25
N ARG A 72 -11.10 9.15 -0.98
CA ARG A 72 -11.41 10.31 -0.14
C ARG A 72 -10.38 10.50 0.96
N ILE A 73 -10.24 11.72 1.44
CA ILE A 73 -9.36 12.03 2.56
C ILE A 73 -10.12 11.73 3.86
N VAL A 74 -9.60 10.78 4.64
CA VAL A 74 -10.13 10.42 5.97
C VAL A 74 -8.95 10.34 6.93
N ASN A 75 -9.04 10.99 8.08
CA ASN A 75 -8.00 10.98 9.12
C ASN A 75 -6.58 11.29 8.60
N ASN A 76 -6.45 12.29 7.73
CA ASN A 76 -5.18 12.67 7.08
C ASN A 76 -4.54 11.53 6.27
N CYS A 77 -5.35 10.73 5.61
CA CYS A 77 -4.97 9.68 4.70
C CYS A 77 -5.95 9.64 3.52
N VAL A 78 -5.47 9.43 2.31
CA VAL A 78 -6.35 9.17 1.17
C VAL A 78 -6.71 7.69 1.20
N GLU A 79 -7.89 7.38 1.69
CA GLU A 79 -8.41 6.01 1.79
C GLU A 79 -9.11 5.56 0.51
N VAL A 80 -9.26 4.23 0.37
CA VAL A 80 -9.91 3.58 -0.77
C VAL A 80 -11.09 2.76 -0.29
N HIS A 81 -12.27 3.08 -0.78
CA HIS A 81 -13.51 2.33 -0.56
C HIS A 81 -13.82 1.52 -1.82
N GLU A 82 -13.21 0.33 -1.92
CA GLU A 82 -13.21 -0.51 -3.12
C GLU A 82 -14.64 -0.89 -3.55
N GLU A 83 -15.58 -0.97 -2.60
CA GLU A 83 -17.01 -1.25 -2.84
C GLU A 83 -17.70 -0.20 -3.73
N LEU A 84 -17.24 1.05 -3.71
CA LEU A 84 -17.80 2.16 -4.49
C LEU A 84 -17.13 2.32 -5.85
N CYS A 85 -16.06 1.57 -6.13
CA CYS A 85 -15.27 1.75 -7.35
C CYS A 85 -16.05 1.23 -8.57
N ILE A 86 -16.08 2.04 -9.63
CA ILE A 86 -16.65 1.69 -10.93
C ILE A 86 -15.60 1.44 -12.01
N GLY A 87 -14.32 1.43 -11.66
CA GLY A 87 -13.22 1.15 -12.57
C GLY A 87 -12.99 2.18 -13.68
N CYS A 88 -13.42 3.42 -13.52
CA CYS A 88 -13.36 4.47 -14.55
C CYS A 88 -11.95 4.94 -14.92
N LYS A 89 -10.92 4.54 -14.19
CA LYS A 89 -9.48 4.85 -14.41
C LYS A 89 -9.08 6.33 -14.27
N LEU A 90 -9.97 7.26 -13.96
CA LEU A 90 -9.63 8.67 -13.82
C LEU A 90 -8.56 8.93 -12.77
N CYS A 91 -8.56 8.17 -11.68
CA CYS A 91 -7.57 8.30 -10.61
C CYS A 91 -6.15 7.88 -11.03
N THR A 92 -6.00 6.93 -11.97
CA THR A 92 -4.68 6.52 -12.49
C THR A 92 -4.08 7.63 -13.34
N VAL A 93 -4.90 8.29 -14.17
CA VAL A 93 -4.48 9.43 -15.01
C VAL A 93 -4.14 10.65 -14.15
N ALA A 94 -4.91 10.88 -13.07
CA ALA A 94 -4.68 12.02 -12.19
C ALA A 94 -3.50 11.86 -11.24
N CYS A 95 -2.99 10.65 -11.03
CA CYS A 95 -1.88 10.38 -10.12
C CYS A 95 -0.53 10.77 -10.73
N PRO A 96 0.16 11.82 -10.25
CA PRO A 96 1.44 12.25 -10.84
C PRO A 96 2.60 11.29 -10.54
N TYR A 97 2.38 10.29 -9.67
CA TYR A 97 3.39 9.33 -9.23
C TYR A 97 3.19 7.91 -9.80
N GLY A 98 2.14 7.68 -10.59
CA GLY A 98 1.81 6.35 -11.08
C GLY A 98 1.58 5.31 -9.98
N ALA A 99 1.07 5.74 -8.81
CA ALA A 99 0.93 4.90 -7.62
C ALA A 99 -0.50 4.36 -7.44
N ILE A 100 -1.29 4.31 -8.51
CA ILE A 100 -2.64 3.76 -8.54
C ILE A 100 -2.78 2.88 -9.77
N GLU A 101 -3.18 1.65 -9.55
CA GLU A 101 -3.49 0.67 -10.60
C GLU A 101 -4.97 0.33 -10.58
N ILE A 102 -5.46 -0.22 -11.68
CA ILE A 102 -6.81 -0.80 -11.75
C ILE A 102 -6.64 -2.28 -12.03
N ASP A 103 -7.26 -3.09 -11.20
CA ASP A 103 -7.30 -4.52 -11.39
C ASP A 103 -8.75 -5.04 -11.32
N ALA A 104 -8.95 -6.25 -11.78
CA ALA A 104 -10.25 -6.87 -11.80
C ALA A 104 -10.41 -7.89 -10.68
N GLU A 105 -11.52 -7.81 -9.95
CA GLU A 105 -11.91 -8.74 -8.91
C GLU A 105 -13.17 -9.50 -9.33
N ILE A 106 -13.16 -10.82 -9.13
CA ILE A 106 -14.37 -11.63 -9.33
C ILE A 106 -15.31 -11.43 -8.15
N GLN A 107 -16.51 -10.93 -8.41
CA GLN A 107 -17.51 -10.75 -7.35
C GLN A 107 -18.07 -12.09 -6.88
N PRO A 108 -18.12 -12.36 -5.57
CA PRO A 108 -18.61 -13.64 -5.04
C PRO A 108 -20.09 -13.91 -5.31
N SER A 109 -20.88 -12.88 -5.63
CA SER A 109 -22.31 -13.01 -5.96
C SER A 109 -22.59 -13.74 -7.27
N ILE A 110 -21.56 -14.13 -8.04
CA ILE A 110 -21.70 -14.78 -9.35
C ILE A 110 -21.15 -16.22 -9.28
N LYS A 111 -21.17 -16.82 -8.11
CA LYS A 111 -20.85 -18.25 -7.96
C LYS A 111 -21.94 -19.18 -8.51
N ASP A 112 -23.14 -18.65 -8.75
CA ASP A 112 -24.22 -19.39 -9.34
C ASP A 112 -24.27 -19.08 -10.84
N GLU A 113 -23.66 -19.96 -11.64
CA GLU A 113 -23.87 -20.14 -13.11
C GLU A 113 -24.14 -18.84 -13.92
N ALA A 114 -23.32 -17.83 -13.74
CA ALA A 114 -23.37 -16.66 -14.60
C ALA A 114 -22.95 -17.09 -16.01
N GLU A 115 -23.86 -17.14 -16.92
CA GLU A 115 -23.62 -17.25 -18.35
C GLU A 115 -22.60 -16.20 -18.75
N ILE A 116 -21.40 -16.67 -19.10
CA ILE A 116 -20.35 -15.82 -19.68
C ILE A 116 -20.88 -15.44 -21.06
N ASN A 117 -21.49 -14.27 -21.15
CA ASN A 117 -21.99 -13.76 -22.44
C ASN A 117 -20.77 -13.18 -23.21
N LEU A 118 -20.08 -14.07 -23.92
CA LEU A 118 -18.89 -13.77 -24.72
C LEU A 118 -19.18 -12.80 -25.88
N GLU A 119 -20.44 -12.67 -26.30
CA GLU A 119 -20.79 -11.80 -27.42
C GLU A 119 -20.79 -10.31 -27.06
N ALA A 120 -20.97 -9.97 -25.80
CA ALA A 120 -20.95 -8.56 -25.35
C ALA A 120 -19.58 -8.03 -24.96
N GLY A 121 -18.53 -8.86 -24.98
CA GLY A 121 -17.19 -8.45 -24.53
C GLY A 121 -17.09 -8.09 -23.04
N CYS A 122 -18.17 -8.32 -22.29
CA CYS A 122 -18.25 -8.09 -20.85
C CYS A 122 -18.28 -9.43 -20.13
N VAL A 123 -17.27 -9.74 -19.36
CA VAL A 123 -17.33 -10.85 -18.41
C VAL A 123 -18.22 -10.37 -17.26
N SER A 124 -19.46 -10.81 -17.22
CA SER A 124 -20.34 -10.52 -16.10
C SER A 124 -19.71 -11.12 -14.84
N GLY A 125 -19.44 -10.27 -13.83
CA GLY A 125 -18.83 -10.71 -12.60
C GLY A 125 -17.44 -10.19 -12.31
N LEU A 126 -16.80 -9.53 -13.26
CA LEU A 126 -15.55 -8.84 -13.00
C LEU A 126 -15.84 -7.40 -12.60
N LYS A 127 -15.45 -7.03 -11.39
CA LYS A 127 -15.44 -5.65 -10.92
C LYS A 127 -14.02 -5.09 -10.99
N SER A 128 -13.83 -4.07 -11.79
CA SER A 128 -12.57 -3.33 -11.82
C SER A 128 -12.48 -2.41 -10.61
N ILE A 129 -11.41 -2.53 -9.83
CA ILE A 129 -11.18 -1.76 -8.60
C ILE A 129 -9.85 -1.00 -8.65
N ALA A 130 -9.80 0.13 -7.96
CA ALA A 130 -8.58 0.90 -7.81
C ALA A 130 -7.70 0.33 -6.69
N LEU A 131 -6.50 -0.09 -7.05
CA LEU A 131 -5.45 -0.52 -6.12
C LEU A 131 -4.58 0.68 -5.76
N LYS A 132 -4.59 1.06 -4.50
CA LYS A 132 -3.82 2.18 -3.98
C LYS A 132 -3.45 1.95 -2.51
N CYS A 133 -2.25 2.36 -2.13
CA CYS A 133 -1.83 2.35 -0.73
C CYS A 133 -2.69 3.30 0.11
N ASP A 134 -3.37 2.76 1.12
CA ASP A 134 -4.18 3.45 2.12
C ASP A 134 -3.48 3.49 3.49
N LEU A 135 -2.15 3.33 3.53
CA LEU A 135 -1.34 3.24 4.75
C LEU A 135 -1.79 2.13 5.71
N CYS A 136 -2.44 1.09 5.18
CA CYS A 136 -3.08 0.02 5.97
C CYS A 136 -4.11 0.58 6.96
N SER A 137 -4.98 1.50 6.50
CA SER A 137 -6.03 2.13 7.32
C SER A 137 -6.80 1.10 8.16
N GLY A 138 -7.07 1.44 9.42
CA GLY A 138 -7.68 0.53 10.40
C GLY A 138 -6.68 -0.37 11.14
N ARG A 139 -5.38 -0.31 10.82
CA ARG A 139 -4.33 -1.02 11.55
C ARG A 139 -3.68 -0.11 12.59
N GLU A 140 -3.69 -0.53 13.88
CA GLU A 140 -3.14 0.25 15.00
C GLU A 140 -1.62 0.43 14.90
N ASP A 141 -0.89 -0.61 14.43
CA ASP A 141 0.58 -0.60 14.32
C ASP A 141 1.09 0.25 13.14
N GLY A 142 0.19 0.76 12.30
CA GLY A 142 0.53 1.52 11.10
C GLY A 142 0.87 0.63 9.89
N PRO A 143 1.58 1.18 8.89
CA PRO A 143 1.85 0.48 7.64
C PRO A 143 2.72 -0.76 7.80
N ALA A 144 2.22 -1.93 7.38
CA ALA A 144 2.91 -3.22 7.51
C ALA A 144 4.26 -3.27 6.75
N CYS A 145 4.37 -2.55 5.63
CA CYS A 145 5.61 -2.46 4.86
C CYS A 145 6.78 -1.81 5.63
N VAL A 146 6.47 -0.85 6.52
CA VAL A 146 7.46 -0.20 7.38
C VAL A 146 7.99 -1.19 8.41
N GLU A 147 7.09 -1.93 9.03
CA GLU A 147 7.41 -2.89 10.09
C GLU A 147 8.31 -4.03 9.58
N VAL A 148 8.00 -4.57 8.39
CA VAL A 148 8.70 -5.75 7.84
C VAL A 148 10.06 -5.41 7.23
N CYS A 149 10.36 -4.13 6.97
CA CYS A 149 11.57 -3.74 6.23
C CYS A 149 12.86 -4.12 6.99
N PRO A 150 13.64 -5.12 6.51
CA PRO A 150 14.80 -5.62 7.25
C PRO A 150 15.96 -4.62 7.28
N LYS A 151 15.97 -3.67 6.36
CA LYS A 151 16.99 -2.62 6.26
C LYS A 151 16.55 -1.29 6.89
N GLY A 152 15.30 -1.19 7.37
CA GLY A 152 14.76 0.07 7.89
C GLY A 152 14.70 1.18 6.85
N ALA A 153 14.56 0.81 5.57
CA ALA A 153 14.52 1.78 4.47
C ALA A 153 13.21 2.58 4.41
N LEU A 154 12.15 2.10 5.05
CA LEU A 154 10.83 2.71 5.06
C LEU A 154 10.53 3.34 6.42
N VAL A 155 9.96 4.54 6.41
CA VAL A 155 9.55 5.27 7.61
C VAL A 155 8.14 5.83 7.41
N PHE A 156 7.24 5.57 8.35
CA PHE A 156 5.94 6.19 8.41
C PHE A 156 6.02 7.50 9.18
N ILE A 157 5.39 8.54 8.67
CA ILE A 157 5.38 9.88 9.24
C ILE A 157 3.94 10.36 9.38
N ASN A 158 3.62 10.86 10.57
CA ASN A 158 2.38 11.58 10.85
C ASN A 158 2.73 13.03 11.20
N PRO A 159 2.65 13.96 10.25
CA PRO A 159 3.07 15.34 10.47
C PRO A 159 2.26 16.07 11.53
N MET A 160 0.97 15.75 11.67
CA MET A 160 0.05 16.44 12.59
C MET A 160 0.41 16.29 14.07
N ILE A 161 1.01 15.17 14.43
CA ILE A 161 1.42 14.88 15.82
C ILE A 161 2.94 14.76 15.96
N GLY A 162 3.69 15.09 14.89
CA GLY A 162 5.15 14.98 14.88
C GLY A 162 5.67 13.54 15.06
N GLU A 163 4.85 12.53 14.75
CA GLU A 163 5.19 11.13 14.97
C GLU A 163 5.86 10.54 13.71
N ALA A 164 6.95 9.81 13.94
CA ALA A 164 7.54 8.95 12.93
C ALA A 164 7.65 7.52 13.47
N LYS A 165 7.18 6.51 12.70
CA LYS A 165 7.32 5.09 13.05
C LYS A 165 8.31 4.42 12.12
N PHE A 166 9.16 3.60 12.72
CA PHE A 166 10.25 2.88 12.06
C PHE A 166 10.01 1.37 12.17
N GLY A 167 10.58 0.60 11.24
CA GLY A 167 10.69 -0.85 11.39
C GLY A 167 11.62 -1.24 12.54
N LYS A 168 11.80 -2.53 12.76
CA LYS A 168 12.49 -3.13 13.93
C LYS A 168 13.87 -2.53 14.26
N LYS A 169 14.50 -1.80 13.35
CA LYS A 169 15.84 -1.26 13.55
C LYS A 169 16.04 0.04 12.77
N LEU A 170 15.96 1.17 13.46
CA LEU A 170 16.39 2.44 12.87
C LEU A 170 17.93 2.43 12.74
N LYS A 171 18.42 2.69 11.53
CA LYS A 171 19.86 2.91 11.30
C LYS A 171 20.23 4.39 11.43
N ALA A 172 21.47 4.66 11.82
CA ALA A 172 22.01 6.01 11.91
C ALA A 172 21.81 6.80 10.61
N ASP A 173 22.04 6.14 9.46
CA ASP A 173 21.86 6.72 8.12
C ASP A 173 20.43 7.21 7.86
N MET A 174 19.41 6.48 8.36
CA MET A 174 18.03 6.92 8.26
C MET A 174 17.75 8.12 9.15
N SER A 175 18.33 8.19 10.33
CA SER A 175 18.22 9.33 11.24
C SER A 175 18.77 10.61 10.61
N GLU A 176 19.92 10.53 9.96
CA GLU A 176 20.53 11.65 9.23
C GLU A 176 19.69 12.06 8.01
N PHE A 177 19.21 11.09 7.24
CA PHE A 177 18.31 11.33 6.10
C PHE A 177 17.05 12.09 6.52
N LEU A 178 16.40 11.66 7.61
CA LEU A 178 15.17 12.30 8.10
C LEU A 178 15.40 13.74 8.57
N LYS A 179 16.52 14.04 9.20
CA LYS A 179 16.88 15.43 9.58
C LYS A 179 16.99 16.35 8.37
N LYS A 180 17.46 15.83 7.22
CA LYS A 180 17.56 16.59 5.96
C LYS A 180 16.22 16.80 5.29
N VAL A 181 15.33 15.79 5.31
CA VAL A 181 14.06 15.79 4.56
C VAL A 181 12.93 16.45 5.34
N ILE A 182 12.93 16.33 6.67
CA ILE A 182 11.85 16.84 7.53
C ILE A 182 12.47 17.57 8.72
N PRO A 183 12.84 18.85 8.57
CA PRO A 183 13.37 19.63 9.68
C PRO A 183 12.31 19.78 10.78
N GLY A 184 12.69 19.50 12.03
CA GLY A 184 11.83 19.65 13.21
C GLY A 184 11.23 18.34 13.76
N VAL A 185 11.43 17.19 13.10
CA VAL A 185 11.06 15.89 13.69
C VAL A 185 12.05 15.48 14.77
N ASN A 186 11.57 15.37 16.01
CA ASN A 186 12.39 14.88 17.13
C ASN A 186 12.42 13.35 17.15
N ILE A 187 13.48 12.77 16.61
CA ILE A 187 13.65 11.32 16.44
C ILE A 187 13.94 10.61 17.77
N ALA A 188 14.40 11.33 18.78
CA ALA A 188 14.86 10.76 20.05
C ALA A 188 13.71 10.16 20.91
N ASN A 189 12.47 10.59 20.69
CA ASN A 189 11.32 10.20 21.50
C ASN A 189 10.38 9.18 20.83
N ILE A 190 10.83 8.51 19.76
CA ILE A 190 9.99 7.60 19.00
C ILE A 190 10.20 6.17 19.52
N PRO A 191 9.18 5.56 20.15
CA PRO A 191 9.29 4.18 20.61
C PRO A 191 9.38 3.21 19.41
N PRO A 192 10.19 2.15 19.51
CA PRO A 192 10.21 1.11 18.49
C PRO A 192 8.82 0.46 18.37
N VAL A 193 8.35 0.29 17.14
CA VAL A 193 7.08 -0.42 16.87
C VAL A 193 7.23 -1.87 17.32
N GLN A 194 6.40 -2.29 18.28
CA GLN A 194 6.33 -3.69 18.66
C GLN A 194 5.57 -4.47 17.57
N PRO A 195 6.07 -5.64 17.15
CA PRO A 195 5.36 -6.45 16.17
C PRO A 195 3.98 -6.84 16.72
N PRO A 196 2.90 -6.72 15.92
CA PRO A 196 1.58 -7.16 16.34
C PRO A 196 1.64 -8.65 16.67
N LYS A 197 1.00 -9.03 17.77
CA LYS A 197 0.75 -10.44 18.05
C LYS A 197 -0.15 -10.96 16.93
N PRO A 198 0.24 -12.03 16.21
CA PRO A 198 -0.57 -12.55 15.12
C PRO A 198 -1.93 -12.96 15.69
N LYS A 199 -3.01 -12.29 15.27
CA LYS A 199 -4.37 -12.83 15.44
C LYS A 199 -4.45 -14.02 14.48
N ILE A 200 -4.29 -15.22 15.01
CA ILE A 200 -4.41 -16.47 14.28
C ILE A 200 -5.89 -16.61 13.90
N ILE A 201 -6.23 -16.30 12.66
CA ILE A 201 -7.45 -16.81 12.05
C ILE A 201 -7.15 -18.27 11.77
N LYS A 202 -7.73 -19.16 12.58
CA LYS A 202 -7.59 -20.60 12.42
C LYS A 202 -8.46 -21.08 11.25
N ASP A 203 -8.01 -20.83 10.04
CA ASP A 203 -8.42 -21.62 8.88
C ASP A 203 -7.33 -22.66 8.65
N GLU A 204 -7.60 -23.88 9.09
CA GLU A 204 -6.61 -24.99 9.24
C GLU A 204 -6.06 -25.52 7.90
N ASN A 205 -6.41 -24.95 6.74
CA ASN A 205 -6.06 -25.56 5.43
C ASN A 205 -5.45 -24.60 4.39
N ILE A 206 -5.11 -23.35 4.70
CA ILE A 206 -4.48 -22.47 3.72
C ILE A 206 -3.12 -21.99 4.25
N ASN A 207 -2.06 -22.47 3.66
CA ASN A 207 -0.73 -21.90 3.91
C ASN A 207 -0.62 -20.54 3.19
N ILE A 208 -0.99 -19.48 3.92
CA ILE A 208 -1.02 -18.10 3.41
C ILE A 208 0.37 -17.69 2.90
N ASP A 209 1.44 -18.12 3.55
CA ASP A 209 2.80 -17.71 3.20
C ASP A 209 3.22 -18.29 1.84
N THR A 210 2.88 -19.54 1.53
CA THR A 210 3.12 -20.15 0.21
C THR A 210 2.34 -19.42 -0.89
N LYS A 211 1.07 -19.15 -0.65
CA LYS A 211 0.21 -18.45 -1.63
C LYS A 211 0.66 -17.01 -1.88
N VAL A 212 1.14 -16.32 -0.85
CA VAL A 212 1.69 -14.96 -0.97
C VAL A 212 3.02 -14.99 -1.75
N ASP A 213 3.86 -15.99 -1.56
CA ASP A 213 5.12 -16.14 -2.31
C ASP A 213 4.89 -16.41 -3.80
N GLU A 214 3.88 -17.21 -4.14
CA GLU A 214 3.47 -17.44 -5.54
C GLU A 214 2.95 -16.16 -6.19
N LEU A 215 2.07 -15.42 -5.52
CA LEU A 215 1.53 -14.15 -6.03
C LEU A 215 2.63 -13.10 -6.23
N ALA A 216 3.56 -12.99 -5.30
CA ALA A 216 4.66 -12.03 -5.40
C ALA A 216 5.68 -12.40 -6.49
N LYS A 217 5.83 -13.67 -6.86
CA LYS A 217 6.66 -14.10 -7.99
C LYS A 217 6.02 -13.69 -9.32
N ASN A 218 4.74 -13.96 -9.47
CA ASN A 218 4.02 -13.62 -10.71
C ASN A 218 4.07 -12.11 -10.98
N GLU A 219 3.87 -11.25 -9.95
CA GLU A 219 4.01 -9.80 -10.11
C GLU A 219 5.43 -9.34 -10.46
N SER A 220 6.47 -10.12 -10.12
CA SER A 220 7.87 -9.76 -10.44
C SER A 220 8.32 -10.22 -11.82
N GLU A 221 7.60 -11.13 -12.47
CA GLU A 221 7.87 -11.64 -13.82
C GLU A 221 7.15 -10.80 -14.90
N GLU A 222 6.09 -10.08 -14.53
CA GLU A 222 5.34 -9.19 -15.44
C GLU A 222 5.93 -7.77 -15.57
N ASN A 223 6.97 -7.43 -14.82
CA ASN A 223 7.70 -6.15 -14.85
C ASN A 223 9.18 -6.36 -15.22
#